data_d46d9db0d82491441247bc5daa06b135
#
_entry.id   d46d9db0d82491441247bc5daa06b135
#
_cell.length_a   1.000
_cell.length_b   1.000
_cell.length_c   1.000
_cell.angle_alpha   90.00
_cell.angle_beta   90.00
_cell.angle_gamma   90.00
#
_symmetry.space_group_name_H-M   'P 1'
#
loop_
_entity.id
_entity.type
_entity.pdbx_description
1 polymer ?
#
loop_
_entity_poly.entity_id
_entity_poly.type
_entity_poly.pdbx_seq_one_letter_code
_entity_poly.pdbx_strand_id
1 'polypeptide(L)'
;ALPPIEHRLQLRPAGDYFIIDDAFNSNPAGAAAALEVLAAFGEGKKIIITPGMVELGEREYQLNFEFGGQMAQVCDYIILVGKKHSKPLYDGVIAANYPLEQLFVAADLNEARSQLAKIVEPASVVLFENDLPDTYNE
;
A
#
# COMPACT_ATOMS: atom_id res chain seq x y z
N ALA A 1 -20.07 -18.08 -15.45
CA ALA A 1 -18.66 -18.14 -15.80
C ALA A 1 -17.83 -17.33 -14.84
N LEU A 2 -16.70 -17.83 -14.55
CA LEU A 2 -15.81 -17.11 -13.68
C LEU A 2 -15.20 -15.94 -14.41
N PRO A 3 -15.15 -14.81 -13.78
CA PRO A 3 -14.40 -13.71 -14.37
C PRO A 3 -12.92 -14.07 -14.42
N PRO A 4 -12.23 -13.56 -15.40
CA PRO A 4 -10.80 -13.74 -15.41
C PRO A 4 -10.21 -13.15 -14.14
N ILE A 5 -9.19 -13.80 -13.66
CA ILE A 5 -8.53 -13.31 -12.48
C ILE A 5 -7.46 -12.35 -12.93
N GLU A 6 -7.85 -11.11 -13.07
CA GLU A 6 -6.87 -10.10 -13.39
C GLU A 6 -6.21 -9.58 -12.17
N HIS A 7 -6.93 -9.59 -11.08
CA HIS A 7 -6.37 -9.17 -9.81
C HIS A 7 -5.93 -10.40 -9.07
N ARG A 8 -4.75 -10.33 -8.56
CA ARG A 8 -4.22 -11.40 -7.72
C ARG A 8 -4.36 -11.05 -6.27
N LEU A 9 -5.55 -10.56 -5.92
CA LEU A 9 -5.83 -10.27 -4.53
C LEU A 9 -5.99 -11.56 -3.78
N GLN A 10 -5.04 -11.87 -2.94
CA GLN A 10 -5.04 -13.09 -2.16
C GLN A 10 -4.98 -12.72 -0.70
N LEU A 11 -6.00 -13.14 0.03
CA LEU A 11 -6.01 -12.96 1.47
C LEU A 11 -5.40 -14.18 2.11
N ARG A 12 -4.41 -13.98 2.94
CA ARG A 12 -3.78 -15.09 3.65
C ARG A 12 -3.46 -14.71 5.07
N PRO A 13 -3.53 -15.68 5.98
CA PRO A 13 -3.20 -15.40 7.38
C PRO A 13 -1.70 -15.26 7.55
N ALA A 14 -1.32 -14.45 8.53
CA ALA A 14 0.09 -14.26 8.88
C ALA A 14 0.14 -14.15 10.39
N GLY A 15 0.08 -15.32 11.07
CA GLY A 15 -0.01 -15.32 12.52
C GLY A 15 -1.40 -14.87 12.93
N ASP A 16 -1.46 -13.80 13.71
CA ASP A 16 -2.74 -13.30 14.21
C ASP A 16 -3.26 -12.09 13.42
N TYR A 17 -2.67 -11.82 12.25
CA TYR A 17 -3.19 -10.79 11.36
C TYR A 17 -3.27 -11.35 9.94
N PHE A 18 -3.74 -10.53 9.00
CA PHE A 18 -4.00 -10.98 7.64
C PHE A 18 -3.27 -10.12 6.63
N ILE A 19 -2.89 -10.73 5.52
CA ILE A 19 -2.22 -10.03 4.42
C ILE A 19 -3.09 -10.14 3.19
N ILE A 20 -3.30 -9.01 2.52
CA ILE A 20 -3.87 -8.97 1.18
C ILE A 20 -2.72 -8.70 0.24
N ASP A 21 -2.48 -9.63 -0.67
CA ASP A 21 -1.36 -9.52 -1.59
C ASP A 21 -1.86 -9.10 -2.95
N ASP A 22 -1.47 -7.91 -3.40
CA ASP A 22 -1.86 -7.37 -4.70
C ASP A 22 -0.59 -7.07 -5.49
N ALA A 23 0.26 -8.09 -5.62
CA ALA A 23 1.61 -7.92 -6.12
C ALA A 23 1.69 -7.54 -7.59
N PHE A 24 0.67 -7.88 -8.39
CA PHE A 24 0.78 -7.74 -9.83
C PHE A 24 0.01 -6.55 -10.37
N ASN A 25 -0.46 -5.68 -9.52
CA ASN A 25 -1.32 -4.60 -9.93
C ASN A 25 -0.60 -3.28 -9.77
N SER A 26 -0.39 -2.58 -10.88
CA SER A 26 0.32 -1.32 -10.84
C SER A 26 -0.43 -0.22 -11.59
N ASN A 27 -1.74 -0.36 -11.76
CA ASN A 27 -2.52 0.67 -12.42
C ASN A 27 -3.50 1.30 -11.41
N PRO A 28 -3.94 2.55 -11.70
CA PRO A 28 -4.76 3.28 -10.72
C PRO A 28 -6.08 2.60 -10.40
N ALA A 29 -6.74 2.02 -11.38
CA ALA A 29 -8.03 1.37 -11.13
C ALA A 29 -7.88 0.17 -10.21
N GLY A 30 -6.85 -0.63 -10.45
CA GLY A 30 -6.60 -1.80 -9.61
C GLY A 30 -6.17 -1.42 -8.21
N ALA A 31 -5.35 -0.37 -8.09
CA ALA A 31 -4.93 0.10 -6.77
C ALA A 31 -6.12 0.60 -5.97
N ALA A 32 -7.01 1.35 -6.61
CA ALA A 32 -8.22 1.84 -5.93
C ALA A 32 -9.11 0.68 -5.51
N ALA A 33 -9.24 -0.35 -6.36
CA ALA A 33 -10.03 -1.52 -6.02
C ALA A 33 -9.45 -2.26 -4.82
N ALA A 34 -8.13 -2.36 -4.75
CA ALA A 34 -7.48 -3.00 -3.61
C ALA A 34 -7.75 -2.24 -2.32
N LEU A 35 -7.74 -0.91 -2.39
CA LEU A 35 -8.08 -0.10 -1.21
C LEU A 35 -9.52 -0.32 -0.78
N GLU A 36 -10.43 -0.48 -1.74
CA GLU A 36 -11.82 -0.75 -1.40
C GLU A 36 -11.97 -2.08 -0.68
N VAL A 37 -11.20 -3.08 -1.11
CA VAL A 37 -11.20 -4.36 -0.43
C VAL A 37 -10.69 -4.18 1.00
N LEU A 38 -9.60 -3.45 1.17
CA LEU A 38 -9.06 -3.20 2.50
C LEU A 38 -10.08 -2.47 3.37
N ALA A 39 -10.75 -1.47 2.82
CA ALA A 39 -11.73 -0.69 3.56
C ALA A 39 -12.93 -1.54 4.00
N ALA A 40 -13.22 -2.61 3.27
CA ALA A 40 -14.36 -3.45 3.57
C ALA A 40 -14.16 -4.34 4.78
N PHE A 41 -12.91 -4.52 5.23
CA PHE A 41 -12.67 -5.24 6.46
C PHE A 41 -13.05 -4.33 7.62
N GLY A 42 -14.14 -4.64 8.29
CA GLY A 42 -14.75 -3.73 9.22
C GLY A 42 -13.97 -3.48 10.49
N GLU A 43 -13.12 -4.42 10.89
CA GLU A 43 -12.41 -4.35 12.16
C GLU A 43 -10.94 -4.56 11.93
N GLY A 44 -10.16 -4.12 12.89
CA GLY A 44 -8.73 -4.28 12.83
C GLY A 44 -8.05 -3.09 12.19
N LYS A 45 -6.77 -2.98 12.44
CA LYS A 45 -5.95 -1.91 11.92
C LYS A 45 -5.68 -2.15 10.44
N LYS A 46 -5.90 -1.13 9.63
CA LYS A 46 -5.69 -1.22 8.18
C LYS A 46 -4.37 -0.59 7.82
N ILE A 47 -3.50 -1.38 7.24
CA ILE A 47 -2.13 -0.98 6.94
C ILE A 47 -1.88 -1.21 5.46
N ILE A 48 -1.20 -0.28 4.80
CA ILE A 48 -0.78 -0.47 3.42
C ILE A 48 0.74 -0.35 3.33
N ILE A 49 1.33 -1.20 2.51
CA ILE A 49 2.75 -1.13 2.18
C ILE A 49 2.85 -1.07 0.67
N THR A 50 3.42 -0.01 0.13
CA THR A 50 3.45 0.17 -1.32
C THR A 50 4.62 1.04 -1.75
N PRO A 51 5.24 0.70 -2.90
CA PRO A 51 6.21 1.58 -3.53
C PRO A 51 5.58 2.60 -4.46
N GLY A 52 4.26 2.50 -4.68
CA GLY A 52 3.59 3.33 -5.66
C GLY A 52 3.47 2.63 -6.99
N MET A 53 2.88 3.32 -7.93
CA MET A 53 2.65 2.80 -9.27
C MET A 53 3.70 3.37 -10.21
N VAL A 54 4.14 2.53 -11.16
CA VAL A 54 5.20 2.91 -12.10
C VAL A 54 4.68 2.77 -13.52
N GLU A 55 5.45 3.29 -14.47
CA GLU A 55 5.18 3.14 -15.89
C GLU A 55 3.86 3.77 -16.30
N LEU A 56 3.53 4.89 -15.68
CA LEU A 56 2.31 5.63 -15.99
C LEU A 56 2.57 6.87 -16.86
N GLY A 57 3.80 7.02 -17.34
CA GLY A 57 4.15 8.12 -18.23
C GLY A 57 4.08 9.45 -17.52
N GLU A 58 3.59 10.45 -18.24
CA GLU A 58 3.56 11.82 -17.72
C GLU A 58 2.61 11.99 -16.56
N ARG A 59 1.68 11.06 -16.40
CA ARG A 59 0.70 11.14 -15.32
C ARG A 59 1.14 10.42 -14.06
N GLU A 60 2.34 9.87 -14.05
CA GLU A 60 2.77 9.04 -12.93
C GLU A 60 2.76 9.80 -11.62
N TYR A 61 3.27 11.04 -11.61
CA TYR A 61 3.24 11.83 -10.38
C TYR A 61 1.81 12.10 -9.92
N GLN A 62 0.98 12.57 -10.85
CA GLN A 62 -0.39 12.95 -10.50
C GLN A 62 -1.19 11.77 -9.98
N LEU A 63 -1.07 10.62 -10.64
CA LEU A 63 -1.85 9.46 -10.26
C LEU A 63 -1.40 8.90 -8.91
N ASN A 64 -0.10 8.92 -8.65
CA ASN A 64 0.39 8.51 -7.33
C ASN A 64 0.00 9.52 -6.26
N PHE A 65 0.03 10.80 -6.57
CA PHE A 65 -0.41 11.82 -5.63
C PHE A 65 -1.86 11.56 -5.22
N GLU A 66 -2.72 11.29 -6.20
CA GLU A 66 -4.12 11.01 -5.92
C GLU A 66 -4.28 9.75 -5.08
N PHE A 67 -3.49 8.74 -5.39
CA PHE A 67 -3.56 7.49 -4.63
C PHE A 67 -3.12 7.71 -3.18
N GLY A 68 -2.14 8.58 -2.96
CA GLY A 68 -1.74 8.95 -1.61
C GLY A 68 -2.89 9.49 -0.80
N GLY A 69 -3.67 10.38 -1.41
CA GLY A 69 -4.85 10.91 -0.74
C GLY A 69 -5.90 9.85 -0.44
N GLN A 70 -6.06 8.89 -1.37
CA GLN A 70 -7.00 7.80 -1.16
C GLN A 70 -6.56 6.90 0.00
N MET A 71 -5.27 6.60 0.07
CA MET A 71 -4.73 5.81 1.17
C MET A 71 -4.98 6.48 2.51
N ALA A 72 -4.82 7.79 2.54
CA ALA A 72 -4.99 8.54 3.77
C ALA A 72 -6.41 8.44 4.32
N GLN A 73 -7.39 8.18 3.46
CA GLN A 73 -8.78 8.07 3.89
C GLN A 73 -9.14 6.70 4.39
N VAL A 74 -8.36 5.69 4.05
CA VAL A 74 -8.70 4.29 4.35
C VAL A 74 -7.81 3.71 5.43
N CYS A 75 -6.53 4.03 5.40
CA CYS A 75 -5.53 3.29 6.16
C CYS A 75 -5.25 3.92 7.51
N ASP A 76 -5.07 3.07 8.51
CA ASP A 76 -4.67 3.50 9.85
C ASP A 76 -3.15 3.65 9.94
N TYR A 77 -2.41 3.06 9.02
CA TYR A 77 -0.97 3.20 8.96
C TYR A 77 -0.50 3.02 7.52
N ILE A 78 0.43 3.85 7.09
CA ILE A 78 0.94 3.82 5.71
C ILE A 78 2.45 3.65 5.75
N ILE A 79 2.95 2.63 5.05
CA ILE A 79 4.37 2.41 4.86
C ILE A 79 4.68 2.54 3.38
N LEU A 80 5.46 3.55 3.03
CA LEU A 80 5.90 3.77 1.66
C LEU A 80 7.28 3.17 1.49
N VAL A 81 7.53 2.56 0.33
CA VAL A 81 8.79 1.89 0.09
C VAL A 81 9.53 2.58 -1.05
N GLY A 82 10.79 2.93 -0.80
CA GLY A 82 11.59 3.64 -1.77
C GLY A 82 11.41 5.14 -1.64
N LYS A 83 12.44 5.81 -1.13
CA LYS A 83 12.30 7.22 -0.76
C LYS A 83 12.06 8.11 -1.96
N LYS A 84 12.58 7.74 -3.13
CA LYS A 84 12.37 8.53 -4.34
C LYS A 84 11.07 8.16 -5.04
N HIS A 85 10.85 6.88 -5.25
CA HIS A 85 9.67 6.43 -5.98
C HIS A 85 8.38 6.78 -5.28
N SER A 86 8.37 6.78 -3.96
CA SER A 86 7.16 7.02 -3.22
C SER A 86 6.90 8.49 -2.92
N LYS A 87 7.75 9.39 -3.42
CA LYS A 87 7.59 10.80 -3.13
C LYS A 87 6.22 11.35 -3.53
N PRO A 88 5.70 11.03 -4.72
CA PRO A 88 4.36 11.52 -5.06
C PRO A 88 3.28 11.00 -4.10
N LEU A 89 3.40 9.75 -3.66
CA LEU A 89 2.48 9.22 -2.66
C LEU A 89 2.59 10.00 -1.36
N TYR A 90 3.82 10.23 -0.93
CA TYR A 90 4.09 11.00 0.28
C TYR A 90 3.43 12.37 0.19
N ASP A 91 3.63 13.05 -0.93
CA ASP A 91 3.07 14.38 -1.13
C ASP A 91 1.53 14.35 -1.03
N GLY A 92 0.91 13.31 -1.59
CA GLY A 92 -0.55 13.18 -1.51
C GLY A 92 -1.04 12.91 -0.11
N VAL A 93 -0.32 12.08 0.63
CA VAL A 93 -0.67 11.79 2.02
C VAL A 93 -0.57 13.05 2.87
N ILE A 94 0.51 13.81 2.70
CA ILE A 94 0.69 15.05 3.45
C ILE A 94 -0.38 16.07 3.10
N ALA A 95 -0.74 16.17 1.81
CA ALA A 95 -1.79 17.10 1.38
C ALA A 95 -3.13 16.76 1.99
N ALA A 96 -3.34 15.51 2.37
CA ALA A 96 -4.58 15.07 3.01
C ALA A 96 -4.56 15.27 4.53
N ASN A 97 -3.52 15.88 5.06
CA ASN A 97 -3.37 16.15 6.50
C ASN A 97 -3.34 14.89 7.34
N TYR A 98 -2.71 13.86 6.81
CA TYR A 98 -2.60 12.58 7.49
C TYR A 98 -1.61 12.70 8.65
N PRO A 99 -1.87 12.05 9.80
CA PRO A 99 -0.94 12.14 10.94
C PRO A 99 0.41 11.53 10.60
N LEU A 100 1.48 12.30 10.83
CA LEU A 100 2.82 11.86 10.49
C LEU A 100 3.28 10.66 11.31
N GLU A 101 2.76 10.50 12.49
CA GLU A 101 3.12 9.34 13.31
C GLU A 101 2.55 8.04 12.76
N GLN A 102 1.67 8.12 11.78
CA GLN A 102 1.09 6.94 11.13
C GLN A 102 1.65 6.75 9.72
N LEU A 103 2.73 7.43 9.39
CA LEU A 103 3.36 7.37 8.08
C LEU A 103 4.83 7.05 8.25
N PHE A 104 5.30 6.05 7.53
CA PHE A 104 6.72 5.67 7.55
C PHE A 104 7.21 5.48 6.13
N VAL A 105 8.38 6.03 5.83
CA VAL A 105 9.00 5.87 4.52
C VAL A 105 10.21 4.96 4.68
N ALA A 106 10.12 3.78 4.11
CA ALA A 106 11.17 2.77 4.18
C ALA A 106 12.08 2.87 2.97
N ALA A 107 13.36 2.61 3.17
CA ALA A 107 14.30 2.62 2.06
C ALA A 107 14.11 1.41 1.15
N ASP A 108 13.70 0.29 1.72
CA ASP A 108 13.51 -0.94 0.97
C ASP A 108 12.47 -1.81 1.68
N LEU A 109 12.19 -2.96 1.07
CA LEU A 109 11.17 -3.86 1.60
C LEU A 109 11.55 -4.43 2.96
N ASN A 110 12.83 -4.67 3.20
CA ASN A 110 13.27 -5.18 4.49
C ASN A 110 12.96 -4.20 5.61
N GLU A 111 13.24 -2.92 5.36
CA GLU A 111 12.93 -1.91 6.36
C GLU A 111 11.42 -1.77 6.56
N ALA A 112 10.66 -1.90 5.47
CA ALA A 112 9.20 -1.85 5.57
C ALA A 112 8.68 -2.99 6.43
N ARG A 113 9.22 -4.19 6.24
CA ARG A 113 8.80 -5.34 7.05
C ARG A 113 9.18 -5.19 8.50
N SER A 114 10.35 -4.60 8.77
CA SER A 114 10.77 -4.35 10.15
C SER A 114 9.81 -3.37 10.82
N GLN A 115 9.41 -2.34 10.10
CA GLN A 115 8.46 -1.39 10.66
C GLN A 115 7.09 -2.02 10.87
N LEU A 116 6.66 -2.86 9.92
CA LEU A 116 5.40 -3.56 10.07
C LEU A 116 5.37 -4.37 11.35
N ALA A 117 6.46 -5.09 11.63
CA ALA A 117 6.53 -5.91 12.84
C ALA A 117 6.36 -5.10 14.11
N LYS A 118 6.75 -3.83 14.06
CA LYS A 118 6.63 -2.96 15.24
C LYS A 118 5.22 -2.43 15.44
N ILE A 119 4.45 -2.29 14.36
CA ILE A 119 3.17 -1.58 14.47
C ILE A 119 1.96 -2.48 14.24
N VAL A 120 2.15 -3.70 13.75
CA VAL A 120 1.03 -4.58 13.48
C VAL A 120 0.42 -5.07 14.78
N GLU A 121 -0.89 -5.21 14.78
CA GLU A 121 -1.66 -5.65 15.94
C GLU A 121 -2.50 -6.86 15.56
N PRO A 122 -2.99 -7.64 16.55
CA PRO A 122 -3.88 -8.74 16.21
C PRO A 122 -5.09 -8.26 15.40
N ALA A 123 -5.47 -9.04 14.43
CA ALA A 123 -6.57 -8.75 13.52
C ALA A 123 -6.30 -7.60 12.56
N SER A 124 -5.08 -7.09 12.51
CA SER A 124 -4.72 -6.12 11.48
C SER A 124 -4.87 -6.74 10.09
N VAL A 125 -5.13 -5.90 9.10
CA VAL A 125 -5.14 -6.31 7.71
C VAL A 125 -4.12 -5.47 6.97
N VAL A 126 -3.18 -6.12 6.32
CA VAL A 126 -2.05 -5.46 5.66
C VAL A 126 -2.16 -5.68 4.16
N LEU A 127 -2.25 -4.59 3.41
CA LEU A 127 -2.28 -4.66 1.96
C LEU A 127 -0.88 -4.41 1.42
N PHE A 128 -0.33 -5.39 0.72
CA PHE A 128 0.89 -5.19 -0.08
C PHE A 128 0.44 -4.84 -1.48
N GLU A 129 0.51 -3.57 -1.81
CA GLU A 129 0.05 -3.07 -3.09
C GLU A 129 1.24 -2.88 -4.00
N ASN A 130 1.20 -3.53 -5.15
CA ASN A 130 2.27 -3.57 -6.13
C ASN A 130 3.46 -4.39 -5.63
N ASP A 131 4.16 -4.99 -6.58
CA ASP A 131 5.26 -5.88 -6.26
C ASP A 131 6.56 -5.09 -6.13
N LEU A 132 7.39 -5.51 -5.20
CA LEU A 132 8.68 -4.89 -5.00
C LEU A 132 9.71 -5.99 -4.80
N PRO A 133 10.64 -6.17 -5.74
CA PRO A 133 11.62 -7.24 -5.60
C PRO A 133 12.53 -7.00 -4.41
N ASP A 134 13.04 -8.10 -3.85
CA ASP A 134 13.94 -8.03 -2.72
C ASP A 134 15.22 -7.26 -3.04
N THR A 135 15.59 -7.25 -4.32
CA THR A 135 16.82 -6.60 -4.76
C THR A 135 16.56 -5.18 -5.25
N TYR A 136 15.40 -4.63 -4.94
CA TYR A 136 15.05 -3.28 -5.40
C TYR A 136 16.01 -2.23 -4.87
N ASN A 137 16.45 -1.37 -5.76
CA ASN A 137 17.30 -0.22 -5.43
C ASN A 137 16.79 0.99 -6.18
N GLU A 138 16.83 2.12 -5.53
CA GLU A 138 16.48 3.38 -6.18
C GLU A 138 17.65 4.00 -6.88
#